data_e492f5dbd6f0b73a5f16e3324a0e1bfb
#
_entry.id   e492f5dbd6f0b73a5f16e3324a0e1bfb
#
_cell.length_a   1.000
_cell.length_b   1.000
_cell.length_c   1.000
_cell.angle_alpha   90.00
_cell.angle_beta   90.00
_cell.angle_gamma   90.00
#
_symmetry.space_group_name_H-M   'P 1'
#
loop_
_entity.id
_entity.type
_entity.pdbx_description
1 polymer ?
#
loop_
_entity_poly.entity_id
_entity_poly.type
_entity_poly.pdbx_seq_one_letter_code
_entity_poly.pdbx_strand_id
1 'polypeptide(L)'
;MTLKDLLKEKKSAIVHKWFEAALASYHKDVQAPMRKTKAQFTNPVGFNLAEGLDGLFDALLEGMISDSVTTFLDAIVRIRAVQDFAPSESLAFLLQVKRIVREEVGKKDLAERGMPEALAAFDNAADDLVLYAFDLYMRCREKIYDLKAQEARRLTYRLLQKAQAIADKEE
;
A
#
# COMPACT_ATOMS: atom_id res chain seq x y z
N MET A 1 28.60 -14.37 -2.52
CA MET A 1 27.22 -14.17 -2.99
C MET A 1 26.77 -12.80 -2.46
N THR A 2 26.24 -11.93 -3.30
CA THR A 2 25.76 -10.61 -2.83
C THR A 2 24.39 -10.74 -2.16
N LEU A 3 23.98 -9.74 -1.34
CA LEU A 3 22.63 -9.69 -0.81
C LEU A 3 21.59 -9.72 -1.93
N LYS A 4 21.82 -8.99 -3.02
CA LYS A 4 20.93 -8.94 -4.18
C LYS A 4 20.74 -10.32 -4.83
N ASP A 5 21.79 -11.11 -4.98
CA ASP A 5 21.70 -12.46 -5.55
C ASP A 5 20.88 -13.38 -4.64
N LEU A 6 21.14 -13.32 -3.33
CA LEU A 6 20.41 -14.10 -2.34
C LEU A 6 18.92 -13.73 -2.27
N LEU A 7 18.61 -12.44 -2.34
CA LEU A 7 17.22 -11.97 -2.32
C LEU A 7 16.47 -12.32 -3.62
N LYS A 8 17.16 -12.33 -4.77
CA LYS A 8 16.58 -12.81 -6.03
C LYS A 8 16.24 -14.30 -5.97
N GLU A 9 17.13 -15.13 -5.42
CA GLU A 9 16.89 -16.56 -5.23
C GLU A 9 15.69 -16.82 -4.32
N LYS A 10 15.54 -16.01 -3.25
CA LYS A 10 14.46 -16.15 -2.26
C LYS A 10 13.21 -15.29 -2.56
N LYS A 11 13.18 -14.59 -3.70
CA LYS A 11 12.12 -13.63 -4.04
C LYS A 11 10.72 -14.22 -3.85
N SER A 12 10.44 -15.40 -4.39
CA SER A 12 9.11 -16.01 -4.31
C SER A 12 8.64 -16.22 -2.86
N ALA A 13 9.53 -16.68 -1.98
CA ALA A 13 9.21 -16.90 -0.56
C ALA A 13 8.98 -15.55 0.17
N ILE A 14 9.83 -14.56 -0.11
CA ILE A 14 9.74 -13.22 0.50
C ILE A 14 8.44 -12.54 0.08
N VAL A 15 8.15 -12.48 -1.22
CA VAL A 15 6.95 -11.82 -1.76
C VAL A 15 5.68 -12.52 -1.26
N HIS A 16 5.67 -13.85 -1.19
CA HIS A 16 4.54 -14.59 -0.62
C HIS A 16 4.29 -14.24 0.85
N LYS A 17 5.33 -14.22 1.68
CA LYS A 17 5.21 -13.81 3.09
C LYS A 17 4.79 -12.35 3.23
N TRP A 18 5.27 -11.49 2.35
CA TRP A 18 4.88 -10.08 2.34
C TRP A 18 3.42 -9.90 1.97
N PHE A 19 2.95 -10.64 0.98
CA PHE A 19 1.54 -10.69 0.62
C PHE A 19 0.65 -11.16 1.79
N GLU A 20 1.03 -12.25 2.49
CA GLU A 20 0.29 -12.72 3.66
C GLU A 20 0.31 -11.67 4.81
N ALA A 21 1.42 -10.99 5.03
CA ALA A 21 1.52 -9.91 6.00
C ALA A 21 0.61 -8.71 5.64
N ALA A 22 0.52 -8.37 4.35
CA ALA A 22 -0.40 -7.34 3.87
C ALA A 22 -1.87 -7.76 4.04
N LEU A 23 -2.19 -9.03 3.76
CA LEU A 23 -3.54 -9.58 3.97
C LEU A 23 -3.97 -9.60 5.44
N ALA A 24 -3.03 -9.81 6.36
CA ALA A 24 -3.33 -9.86 7.79
C ALA A 24 -3.97 -8.58 8.35
N SER A 25 -3.81 -7.45 7.66
CA SER A 25 -4.46 -6.19 8.01
C SER A 25 -5.94 -6.11 7.61
N TYR A 26 -6.43 -7.03 6.77
CA TYR A 26 -7.82 -7.10 6.36
C TYR A 26 -8.64 -8.02 7.28
N HIS A 27 -9.96 -7.80 7.32
CA HIS A 27 -10.85 -8.68 8.06
C HIS A 27 -10.78 -10.12 7.52
N LYS A 28 -10.87 -11.12 8.42
CA LYS A 28 -10.69 -12.54 8.07
C LYS A 28 -11.59 -13.02 6.93
N ASP A 29 -12.81 -12.51 6.86
CA ASP A 29 -13.78 -12.91 5.84
C ASP A 29 -13.38 -12.54 4.41
N VAL A 30 -12.59 -11.47 4.25
CA VAL A 30 -12.11 -11.02 2.92
C VAL A 30 -10.74 -11.59 2.57
N GLN A 31 -9.97 -12.10 3.54
CA GLN A 31 -8.65 -12.66 3.28
C GLN A 31 -8.68 -13.89 2.36
N ALA A 32 -9.63 -14.82 2.60
CA ALA A 32 -9.73 -16.05 1.82
C ALA A 32 -10.04 -15.81 0.33
N PRO A 33 -11.02 -14.94 -0.04
CA PRO A 33 -11.18 -14.52 -1.43
C PRO A 33 -9.93 -13.84 -2.00
N MET A 34 -9.27 -12.97 -1.25
CA MET A 34 -8.10 -12.21 -1.72
C MET A 34 -6.89 -13.10 -2.04
N ARG A 35 -6.76 -14.28 -1.40
CA ARG A 35 -5.70 -15.26 -1.71
C ARG A 35 -5.83 -15.90 -3.10
N LYS A 36 -7.00 -15.81 -3.75
CA LYS A 36 -7.22 -16.35 -5.10
C LYS A 36 -6.65 -15.39 -6.17
N THR A 37 -5.35 -15.16 -6.15
CA THR A 37 -4.66 -14.14 -6.94
C THR A 37 -4.66 -14.40 -8.45
N LYS A 38 -4.93 -15.63 -8.92
CA LYS A 38 -4.96 -15.99 -10.36
C LYS A 38 -6.18 -15.46 -11.11
N ALA A 39 -7.16 -14.92 -10.43
CA ALA A 39 -8.44 -14.52 -11.01
C ALA A 39 -8.59 -12.98 -11.02
N GLN A 40 -7.91 -12.30 -11.92
CA GLN A 40 -7.93 -10.84 -12.06
C GLN A 40 -9.34 -10.25 -12.09
N PHE A 41 -10.26 -10.87 -12.82
CA PHE A 41 -11.63 -10.37 -12.96
C PHE A 41 -12.52 -10.63 -11.74
N THR A 42 -12.28 -11.71 -11.00
CA THR A 42 -13.09 -12.07 -9.82
C THR A 42 -12.48 -11.60 -8.50
N ASN A 43 -11.18 -11.27 -8.51
CA ASN A 43 -10.45 -10.79 -7.34
C ASN A 43 -9.41 -9.72 -7.75
N PRO A 44 -9.83 -8.55 -8.24
CA PRO A 44 -8.92 -7.52 -8.69
C PRO A 44 -8.02 -6.98 -7.57
N VAL A 45 -8.51 -6.90 -6.33
CA VAL A 45 -7.73 -6.38 -5.20
C VAL A 45 -6.60 -7.33 -4.82
N GLY A 46 -6.87 -8.62 -4.67
CA GLY A 46 -5.85 -9.62 -4.35
C GLY A 46 -4.84 -9.79 -5.48
N PHE A 47 -5.28 -9.78 -6.74
CA PHE A 47 -4.42 -9.83 -7.91
C PHE A 47 -3.47 -8.61 -7.95
N ASN A 48 -4.01 -7.41 -7.88
CA ASN A 48 -3.21 -6.17 -7.92
C ASN A 48 -2.25 -6.07 -6.73
N LEU A 49 -2.65 -6.55 -5.55
CA LEU A 49 -1.77 -6.58 -4.39
C LEU A 49 -0.58 -7.52 -4.63
N ALA A 50 -0.80 -8.72 -5.17
CA ALA A 50 0.26 -9.69 -5.44
C ALA A 50 1.24 -9.18 -6.51
N GLU A 51 0.74 -8.72 -7.65
CA GLU A 51 1.54 -8.14 -8.74
C GLU A 51 2.30 -6.89 -8.27
N GLY A 52 1.61 -6.03 -7.50
CA GLY A 52 2.21 -4.82 -6.97
C GLY A 52 3.37 -5.09 -6.01
N LEU A 53 3.23 -6.07 -5.11
CA LEU A 53 4.29 -6.44 -4.17
C LEU A 53 5.49 -7.09 -4.88
N ASP A 54 5.25 -7.87 -5.94
CA ASP A 54 6.31 -8.45 -6.75
C ASP A 54 7.15 -7.35 -7.44
N GLY A 55 6.49 -6.37 -8.06
CA GLY A 55 7.14 -5.21 -8.69
C GLY A 55 7.84 -4.29 -7.69
N LEU A 56 7.23 -4.05 -6.51
CA LEU A 56 7.85 -3.28 -5.43
C LEU A 56 9.11 -3.94 -4.92
N PHE A 57 9.12 -5.26 -4.81
CA PHE A 57 10.31 -6.00 -4.38
C PHE A 57 11.47 -5.87 -5.38
N ASP A 58 11.18 -5.97 -6.68
CA ASP A 58 12.19 -5.74 -7.73
C ASP A 58 12.77 -4.32 -7.65
N ALA A 59 11.92 -3.32 -7.44
CA ALA A 59 12.38 -1.93 -7.28
C ALA A 59 13.28 -1.74 -6.06
N LEU A 60 12.95 -2.38 -4.93
CA LEU A 60 13.81 -2.36 -3.74
C LEU A 60 15.17 -3.01 -3.99
N LEU A 61 15.22 -4.09 -4.81
CA LEU A 61 16.47 -4.75 -5.20
C LEU A 61 17.32 -3.90 -6.16
N GLU A 62 16.68 -3.09 -6.99
CA GLU A 62 17.36 -2.24 -7.97
C GLU A 62 17.71 -0.86 -7.42
N GLY A 63 17.12 -0.47 -6.29
CA GLY A 63 17.28 0.85 -5.69
C GLY A 63 16.66 1.97 -6.54
N MET A 64 15.69 1.63 -7.40
CA MET A 64 15.03 2.59 -8.30
C MET A 64 13.53 2.43 -8.26
N ILE A 65 12.82 3.52 -7.98
CA ILE A 65 11.36 3.58 -8.10
C ILE A 65 11.04 3.95 -9.54
N SER A 66 10.59 2.95 -10.33
CA SER A 66 10.15 3.16 -11.73
C SER A 66 8.70 3.66 -11.78
N ASP A 67 8.27 4.18 -12.94
CA ASP A 67 6.89 4.61 -13.14
C ASP A 67 5.87 3.47 -12.95
N SER A 68 6.24 2.24 -13.30
CA SER A 68 5.40 1.06 -13.05
C SER A 68 5.21 0.79 -11.57
N VAL A 69 6.26 0.91 -10.78
CA VAL A 69 6.22 0.76 -9.30
C VAL A 69 5.36 1.84 -8.66
N THR A 70 5.52 3.08 -9.12
CA THR A 70 4.67 4.21 -8.70
C THR A 70 3.19 3.92 -8.96
N THR A 71 2.86 3.38 -10.14
CA THR A 71 1.49 3.02 -10.53
C THR A 71 0.92 1.93 -9.63
N PHE A 72 1.68 0.87 -9.34
CA PHE A 72 1.25 -0.19 -8.43
C PHE A 72 1.06 0.31 -7.00
N LEU A 73 2.00 1.10 -6.50
CA LEU A 73 1.92 1.66 -5.16
C LEU A 73 0.71 2.59 -5.01
N ASP A 74 0.47 3.46 -6.00
CA ASP A 74 -0.70 4.34 -6.04
C ASP A 74 -2.00 3.53 -6.01
N ALA A 75 -2.12 2.46 -6.78
CA ALA A 75 -3.29 1.60 -6.80
C ALA A 75 -3.57 0.95 -5.44
N ILE A 76 -2.55 0.37 -4.80
CA ILE A 76 -2.68 -0.26 -3.47
C ILE A 76 -3.05 0.78 -2.40
N VAL A 77 -2.36 1.92 -2.40
CA VAL A 77 -2.55 2.98 -1.42
C VAL A 77 -3.93 3.62 -1.54
N ARG A 78 -4.42 3.86 -2.77
CA ARG A 78 -5.78 4.39 -3.01
C ARG A 78 -6.86 3.47 -2.45
N ILE A 79 -6.76 2.17 -2.69
CA ILE A 79 -7.71 1.19 -2.15
C ILE A 79 -7.75 1.31 -0.62
N ARG A 80 -6.61 1.36 0.03
CA ARG A 80 -6.51 1.45 1.50
C ARG A 80 -6.96 2.80 2.05
N ALA A 81 -6.70 3.89 1.35
CA ALA A 81 -7.14 5.22 1.73
C ALA A 81 -8.67 5.37 1.72
N VAL A 82 -9.36 4.65 0.82
CA VAL A 82 -10.84 4.64 0.72
C VAL A 82 -11.47 3.76 1.79
N GLN A 83 -10.78 2.73 2.26
CA GLN A 83 -11.29 1.72 3.21
C GLN A 83 -11.29 2.17 4.69
N ASP A 84 -11.08 3.45 4.98
CA ASP A 84 -11.06 4.02 6.35
C ASP A 84 -10.02 3.41 7.32
N PHE A 85 -8.98 2.75 6.80
CA PHE A 85 -7.84 2.37 7.63
C PHE A 85 -7.13 3.60 8.20
N ALA A 86 -6.60 3.48 9.42
CA ALA A 86 -5.67 4.48 9.93
C ALA A 86 -4.43 4.58 9.01
N PRO A 87 -3.79 5.76 8.87
CA PRO A 87 -2.59 5.91 8.04
C PRO A 87 -1.50 4.88 8.35
N SER A 88 -1.25 4.63 9.63
CA SER A 88 -0.29 3.63 10.10
C SER A 88 -0.65 2.20 9.68
N GLU A 89 -1.91 1.81 9.78
CA GLU A 89 -2.39 0.49 9.37
C GLU A 89 -2.32 0.33 7.85
N SER A 90 -2.63 1.41 7.11
CA SER A 90 -2.58 1.42 5.65
C SER A 90 -1.19 1.15 5.09
N LEU A 91 -0.14 1.58 5.79
CA LEU A 91 1.23 1.56 5.31
C LEU A 91 2.14 0.57 6.05
N ALA A 92 1.73 0.08 7.22
CA ALA A 92 2.56 -0.82 8.04
C ALA A 92 3.05 -2.07 7.29
N PHE A 93 2.27 -2.58 6.32
CA PHE A 93 2.66 -3.75 5.54
C PHE A 93 3.94 -3.52 4.74
N LEU A 94 4.22 -2.28 4.30
CA LEU A 94 5.45 -1.95 3.56
C LEU A 94 6.70 -2.16 4.43
N LEU A 95 6.63 -1.83 5.72
CA LEU A 95 7.74 -2.04 6.65
C LEU A 95 8.00 -3.52 6.96
N GLN A 96 7.01 -4.40 6.78
CA GLN A 96 7.16 -5.83 7.05
C GLN A 96 8.21 -6.49 6.17
N VAL A 97 8.49 -5.97 4.98
CA VAL A 97 9.52 -6.52 4.08
C VAL A 97 10.89 -6.57 4.74
N LYS A 98 11.23 -5.58 5.57
CA LYS A 98 12.52 -5.53 6.30
C LYS A 98 12.68 -6.72 7.25
N ARG A 99 11.62 -7.07 7.99
CA ARG A 99 11.60 -8.22 8.88
C ARG A 99 11.64 -9.53 8.10
N ILE A 100 10.83 -9.64 7.06
CA ILE A 100 10.71 -10.84 6.23
C ILE A 100 12.05 -11.16 5.55
N VAL A 101 12.73 -10.15 5.02
CA VAL A 101 14.06 -10.31 4.42
C VAL A 101 15.06 -10.85 5.44
N ARG A 102 15.09 -10.32 6.66
CA ARG A 102 15.99 -10.81 7.72
C ARG A 102 15.70 -12.27 8.12
N GLU A 103 14.43 -12.63 8.18
CA GLU A 103 14.01 -14.00 8.49
C GLU A 103 14.42 -14.98 7.38
N GLU A 104 14.26 -14.58 6.11
CA GLU A 104 14.59 -15.43 4.95
C GLU A 104 16.10 -15.56 4.71
N VAL A 105 16.85 -14.49 4.87
CA VAL A 105 18.32 -14.52 4.69
C VAL A 105 18.98 -15.32 5.79
N GLY A 106 18.50 -15.16 7.03
CA GLY A 106 19.04 -15.88 8.18
C GLY A 106 20.29 -15.22 8.78
N LYS A 107 20.54 -15.49 10.06
CA LYS A 107 21.60 -14.84 10.84
C LYS A 107 23.00 -15.13 10.32
N LYS A 108 23.22 -16.34 9.75
CA LYS A 108 24.54 -16.76 9.27
C LYS A 108 24.98 -15.94 8.07
N ASP A 109 24.11 -15.81 7.08
CA ASP A 109 24.40 -15.08 5.84
C ASP A 109 24.50 -13.57 6.11
N LEU A 110 23.67 -13.06 7.03
CA LEU A 110 23.71 -11.65 7.45
C LEU A 110 25.01 -11.26 8.19
N ALA A 111 25.75 -12.22 8.74
CA ALA A 111 27.03 -11.99 9.40
C ALA A 111 28.22 -11.98 8.42
N GLU A 112 28.01 -12.30 7.14
CA GLU A 112 29.07 -12.25 6.12
C GLU A 112 29.49 -10.82 5.84
N ARG A 113 30.79 -10.67 5.45
CA ARG A 113 31.36 -9.35 5.15
C ARG A 113 30.60 -8.65 4.01
N GLY A 114 30.21 -7.40 4.24
CA GLY A 114 29.48 -6.57 3.29
C GLY A 114 27.94 -6.76 3.32
N MET A 115 27.43 -7.78 4.02
CA MET A 115 25.98 -7.99 4.18
C MET A 115 25.30 -6.93 5.05
N PRO A 116 25.86 -6.49 6.18
CA PRO A 116 25.26 -5.45 7.01
C PRO A 116 25.05 -4.14 6.26
N GLU A 117 26.04 -3.71 5.47
CA GLU A 117 25.98 -2.48 4.66
C GLU A 117 24.94 -2.61 3.55
N ALA A 118 24.91 -3.74 2.85
CA ALA A 118 23.93 -4.01 1.80
C ALA A 118 22.49 -4.08 2.37
N LEU A 119 22.33 -4.68 3.57
CA LEU A 119 21.05 -4.72 4.25
C LEU A 119 20.61 -3.32 4.70
N ALA A 120 21.52 -2.48 5.20
CA ALA A 120 21.20 -1.11 5.56
C ALA A 120 20.76 -0.28 4.32
N ALA A 121 21.38 -0.49 3.17
CA ALA A 121 20.95 0.15 1.92
C ALA A 121 19.54 -0.31 1.50
N PHE A 122 19.24 -1.60 1.62
CA PHE A 122 17.88 -2.14 1.38
C PHE A 122 16.86 -1.55 2.36
N ASP A 123 17.21 -1.45 3.64
CA ASP A 123 16.32 -0.86 4.65
C ASP A 123 16.02 0.62 4.36
N ASN A 124 17.01 1.39 3.95
CA ASN A 124 16.82 2.79 3.56
C ASN A 124 15.89 2.89 2.34
N ALA A 125 16.08 2.07 1.32
CA ALA A 125 15.18 2.03 0.16
C ALA A 125 13.73 1.67 0.56
N ALA A 126 13.55 0.76 1.53
CA ALA A 126 12.22 0.43 2.07
C ALA A 126 11.62 1.61 2.86
N ASP A 127 12.41 2.37 3.60
CA ASP A 127 11.95 3.57 4.31
C ASP A 127 11.54 4.68 3.33
N ASP A 128 12.33 4.92 2.29
CA ASP A 128 11.99 5.88 1.22
C ASP A 128 10.68 5.48 0.52
N LEU A 129 10.47 4.19 0.28
CA LEU A 129 9.22 3.67 -0.28
C LEU A 129 8.01 3.99 0.64
N VAL A 130 8.18 3.84 1.95
CA VAL A 130 7.12 4.15 2.93
C VAL A 130 6.81 5.64 2.95
N LEU A 131 7.82 6.50 2.92
CA LEU A 131 7.62 7.96 2.86
C LEU A 131 6.89 8.37 1.58
N TYR A 132 7.26 7.81 0.45
CA TYR A 132 6.57 8.05 -0.81
C TYR A 132 5.10 7.55 -0.77
N ALA A 133 4.86 6.37 -0.20
CA ALA A 133 3.52 5.84 -0.01
C ALA A 133 2.67 6.70 0.94
N PHE A 134 3.29 7.31 1.96
CA PHE A 134 2.62 8.23 2.86
C PHE A 134 2.14 9.49 2.12
N ASP A 135 2.96 10.07 1.25
CA ASP A 135 2.56 11.22 0.42
C ASP A 135 1.39 10.87 -0.52
N LEU A 136 1.41 9.67 -1.11
CA LEU A 136 0.30 9.18 -1.94
C LEU A 136 -0.98 9.02 -1.10
N TYR A 137 -0.86 8.43 0.08
CA TYR A 137 -1.97 8.24 1.00
C TYR A 137 -2.60 9.57 1.40
N MET A 138 -1.77 10.55 1.80
CA MET A 138 -2.25 11.88 2.20
C MET A 138 -2.97 12.59 1.06
N ARG A 139 -2.42 12.58 -0.15
CA ARG A 139 -3.08 13.15 -1.34
C ARG A 139 -4.45 12.51 -1.61
N CYS A 140 -4.56 11.20 -1.45
CA CYS A 140 -5.84 10.51 -1.59
C CYS A 140 -6.84 10.93 -0.50
N ARG A 141 -6.42 11.01 0.75
CA ARG A 141 -7.28 11.42 1.88
C ARG A 141 -7.74 12.86 1.74
N GLU A 142 -6.86 13.79 1.39
CA GLU A 142 -7.19 15.20 1.13
C GLU A 142 -8.27 15.31 0.04
N LYS A 143 -8.11 14.59 -1.08
CA LYS A 143 -9.10 14.58 -2.15
C LYS A 143 -10.46 14.03 -1.68
N ILE A 144 -10.48 13.00 -0.85
CA ILE A 144 -11.71 12.44 -0.27
C ILE A 144 -12.38 13.47 0.64
N TYR A 145 -11.62 14.16 1.49
CA TYR A 145 -12.15 15.21 2.36
C TYR A 145 -12.70 16.40 1.59
N ASP A 146 -12.01 16.85 0.53
CA ASP A 146 -12.48 17.91 -0.35
C ASP A 146 -13.81 17.55 -1.01
N LEU A 147 -13.94 16.34 -1.52
CA LEU A 147 -15.19 15.86 -2.13
C LEU A 147 -16.33 15.82 -1.10
N LYS A 148 -16.08 15.32 0.11
CA LYS A 148 -17.06 15.31 1.21
C LYS A 148 -17.48 16.74 1.60
N ALA A 149 -16.52 17.65 1.69
CA ALA A 149 -16.80 19.06 2.01
C ALA A 149 -17.63 19.75 0.93
N GLN A 150 -17.31 19.52 -0.35
CA GLN A 150 -18.08 20.06 -1.47
C GLN A 150 -19.53 19.51 -1.48
N GLU A 151 -19.69 18.21 -1.22
CA GLU A 151 -21.02 17.59 -1.13
C GLU A 151 -21.84 18.19 0.02
N ALA A 152 -21.25 18.32 1.20
CA ALA A 152 -21.90 18.94 2.35
C ALA A 152 -22.35 20.37 2.05
N ARG A 153 -21.49 21.21 1.43
CA ARG A 153 -21.83 22.57 1.00
C ARG A 153 -23.00 22.58 0.00
N ARG A 154 -22.99 21.67 -0.98
CA ARG A 154 -24.06 21.56 -1.97
C ARG A 154 -25.40 21.17 -1.34
N LEU A 155 -25.38 20.23 -0.39
CA LEU A 155 -26.58 19.82 0.35
C LEU A 155 -27.13 20.98 1.21
N THR A 156 -26.27 21.68 1.95
CA THR A 156 -26.64 22.84 2.75
C THR A 156 -27.27 23.93 1.88
N TYR A 157 -26.68 24.25 0.74
CA TYR A 157 -27.22 25.24 -0.19
C TYR A 157 -28.63 24.86 -0.70
N ARG A 158 -28.83 23.59 -1.09
CA ARG A 158 -30.15 23.10 -1.51
C ARG A 158 -31.20 23.18 -0.41
N LEU A 159 -30.81 22.90 0.84
CA LEU A 159 -31.73 23.01 1.99
C LEU A 159 -32.11 24.47 2.25
N LEU A 160 -31.15 25.41 2.17
CA LEU A 160 -31.41 26.84 2.31
C LEU A 160 -32.34 27.34 1.22
N GLN A 161 -32.14 26.96 -0.04
CA GLN A 161 -33.02 27.32 -1.15
C GLN A 161 -34.47 26.80 -0.92
N LYS A 162 -34.61 25.57 -0.45
CA LYS A 162 -35.93 25.00 -0.15
C LYS A 162 -36.61 25.75 0.99
N ALA A 163 -35.88 26.06 2.06
CA ALA A 163 -36.42 26.79 3.20
C ALA A 163 -36.91 28.21 2.75
N GLN A 164 -36.14 28.89 1.95
CA GLN A 164 -36.49 30.21 1.41
C GLN A 164 -37.74 30.16 0.51
N ALA A 165 -37.82 29.16 -0.38
CA ALA A 165 -38.99 28.98 -1.26
C ALA A 165 -40.27 28.57 -0.50
N ILE A 166 -40.17 28.04 0.72
CA ILE A 166 -41.31 27.79 1.60
C ILE A 166 -41.75 29.10 2.27
N ALA A 167 -40.79 29.84 2.84
CA ALA A 167 -41.08 31.15 3.47
C ALA A 167 -41.77 32.11 2.51
N ASP A 168 -41.29 32.22 1.26
CA ASP A 168 -41.85 33.07 0.21
C ASP A 168 -43.29 32.67 -0.24
N LYS A 169 -43.78 31.48 0.14
CA LYS A 169 -45.14 31.00 -0.15
C LYS A 169 -46.13 31.24 0.97
N GLU A 170 -45.63 31.55 2.16
CA GLU A 170 -46.44 31.80 3.36
C GLU A 170 -46.70 33.33 3.56
N GLU A 171 -46.05 34.18 2.77
CA GLU A 171 -46.35 35.61 2.62
C GLU A 171 -47.35 35.86 1.46
#